data_f3e70c63a678f33717751ac3148870e3
#
_entry.id   f3e70c63a678f33717751ac3148870e3
#
_cell.length_a   1.000
_cell.length_b   1.000
_cell.length_c   1.000
_cell.angle_alpha   90.00
_cell.angle_beta   90.00
_cell.angle_gamma   90.00
#
_symmetry.space_group_name_H-M   'P 1'
#
loop_
_entity.id
_entity.type
_entity.pdbx_description
1 polymer ?
#
loop_
_entity_poly.entity_id
_entity_poly.type
_entity_poly.pdbx_seq_one_letter_code
_entity_poly.pdbx_strand_id
1 'polypeptide(L)'
;MIATILPGSADFHAVGYNEHKVYKGVATLLEMQNFGGLEASEHPTAKQLVQFLQFYSSQNSRIQKPQFHVAISCKGHEMSEQQLLDFAHQYLQEMGYAEPGQPWLIYAHHDTDNTHLHIVTSRVAPDGRKIQHDHERRRSQAVIDKILLSLIHISEPTRPY
;
A
#
# COMPACT_ATOMS: atom_id res chain seq x y z
N MET A 1 -0.43 -14.92 6.18
CA MET A 1 -0.08 -13.81 5.27
C MET A 1 1.38 -13.44 5.40
N ILE A 2 2.00 -13.07 4.30
CA ILE A 2 3.42 -12.74 4.25
C ILE A 2 3.57 -11.37 3.59
N ALA A 3 4.30 -10.47 4.25
CA ALA A 3 4.64 -9.17 3.70
C ALA A 3 6.05 -9.20 3.11
N THR A 4 6.21 -8.69 1.90
CA THR A 4 7.50 -8.53 1.25
C THR A 4 7.67 -7.07 0.89
N ILE A 5 8.64 -6.39 1.52
CA ILE A 5 8.98 -5.03 1.15
C ILE A 5 9.90 -5.10 -0.06
N LEU A 6 9.45 -4.52 -1.16
CA LEU A 6 10.15 -4.56 -2.43
C LEU A 6 11.16 -3.40 -2.51
N PRO A 7 12.17 -3.49 -3.40
CA PRO A 7 13.20 -2.46 -3.48
C PRO A 7 12.64 -1.07 -3.74
N GLY A 8 13.27 -0.07 -3.12
CA GLY A 8 12.92 1.33 -3.35
C GLY A 8 13.33 1.79 -4.75
N SER A 9 12.80 2.93 -5.16
CA SER A 9 13.04 3.49 -6.47
C SER A 9 12.93 5.01 -6.40
N ALA A 10 13.73 5.71 -7.21
CA ALA A 10 13.63 7.17 -7.36
C ALA A 10 12.51 7.56 -8.32
N ASP A 11 12.20 6.70 -9.27
CA ASP A 11 11.23 6.98 -10.34
C ASP A 11 9.86 6.33 -10.12
N PHE A 12 9.63 5.74 -8.96
CA PHE A 12 8.35 5.09 -8.62
C PHE A 12 7.88 4.08 -9.67
N HIS A 13 8.80 3.24 -10.15
CA HIS A 13 8.48 2.25 -11.17
C HIS A 13 7.40 1.23 -10.73
N ALA A 14 7.16 1.10 -9.42
CA ALA A 14 6.09 0.25 -8.90
C ALA A 14 4.71 0.70 -9.42
N VAL A 15 4.53 2.00 -9.66
CA VAL A 15 3.27 2.52 -10.19
C VAL A 15 3.01 1.96 -11.59
N GLY A 16 4.00 2.05 -12.48
CA GLY A 16 3.86 1.51 -13.84
C GLY A 16 3.62 0.02 -13.84
N TYR A 17 4.32 -0.71 -12.98
CA TYR A 17 4.13 -2.16 -12.83
C TYR A 17 2.69 -2.50 -12.44
N ASN A 18 2.15 -1.84 -11.42
CA ASN A 18 0.80 -2.11 -10.94
C ASN A 18 -0.26 -1.64 -11.95
N GLU A 19 -0.09 -0.45 -12.55
CA GLU A 19 -1.04 0.06 -13.54
C GLU A 19 -1.08 -0.82 -14.79
N HIS A 20 0.04 -1.41 -15.19
CA HIS A 20 0.08 -2.37 -16.29
C HIS A 20 -0.75 -3.61 -15.97
N LYS A 21 -0.69 -4.10 -14.75
CA LYS A 21 -1.52 -5.24 -14.30
C LYS A 21 -3.01 -4.89 -14.30
N VAL A 22 -3.35 -3.66 -13.93
CA VAL A 22 -4.74 -3.17 -14.02
C VAL A 22 -5.21 -3.15 -15.47
N TYR A 23 -4.36 -2.64 -16.37
CA TYR A 23 -4.66 -2.61 -17.81
C TYR A 23 -4.90 -4.02 -18.37
N LYS A 24 -4.13 -5.00 -17.91
CA LYS A 24 -4.30 -6.40 -18.33
C LYS A 24 -5.53 -7.07 -17.72
N GLY A 25 -6.23 -6.42 -16.78
CA GLY A 25 -7.40 -7.00 -16.14
C GLY A 25 -7.10 -8.00 -15.03
N VAL A 26 -5.84 -8.11 -14.58
CA VAL A 26 -5.44 -9.06 -13.52
C VAL A 26 -5.22 -8.38 -12.17
N ALA A 27 -5.41 -7.07 -12.10
CA ALA A 27 -5.34 -6.30 -10.86
C ALA A 27 -6.41 -5.22 -10.86
N THR A 28 -6.73 -4.74 -9.67
CA THR A 28 -7.69 -3.64 -9.45
C THR A 28 -7.03 -2.58 -8.58
N LEU A 29 -7.16 -1.31 -8.97
CA LEU A 29 -6.82 -0.20 -8.09
C LEU A 29 -7.96 -0.03 -7.09
N LEU A 30 -7.73 -0.39 -5.84
CA LEU A 30 -8.75 -0.31 -4.79
C LEU A 30 -8.91 1.11 -4.24
N GLU A 31 -7.80 1.85 -4.12
CA GLU A 31 -7.84 3.19 -3.57
C GLU A 31 -6.65 4.02 -4.04
N MET A 32 -6.92 5.29 -4.32
CA MET A 32 -5.95 6.34 -4.55
C MET A 32 -6.25 7.46 -3.55
N GLN A 33 -5.29 7.84 -2.72
CA GLN A 33 -5.51 8.81 -1.65
C GLN A 33 -4.49 9.93 -1.70
N ASN A 34 -4.97 11.17 -1.58
CA ASN A 34 -4.14 12.37 -1.44
C ASN A 34 -3.21 12.66 -2.63
N PHE A 35 -3.75 12.57 -3.84
CA PHE A 35 -3.02 12.87 -5.09
C PHE A 35 -3.37 14.24 -5.68
N GLY A 36 -3.62 15.23 -4.82
CA GLY A 36 -3.76 16.61 -5.26
C GLY A 36 -4.91 16.88 -6.24
N GLY A 37 -5.98 16.07 -6.19
CA GLY A 37 -7.12 16.23 -7.08
C GLY A 37 -7.12 15.29 -8.28
N LEU A 38 -6.07 14.50 -8.51
CA LEU A 38 -6.07 13.48 -9.56
C LEU A 38 -7.17 12.44 -9.33
N GLU A 39 -7.63 12.27 -8.07
CA GLU A 39 -8.72 11.37 -7.72
C GLU A 39 -10.02 11.72 -8.43
N ALA A 40 -10.21 12.99 -8.81
CA ALA A 40 -11.39 13.43 -9.52
C ALA A 40 -11.36 13.05 -11.02
N SER A 41 -10.23 12.65 -11.54
CA SER A 41 -10.06 12.16 -12.91
C SER A 41 -10.54 10.72 -12.99
N GLU A 42 -11.27 10.38 -14.05
CA GLU A 42 -11.77 9.00 -14.23
C GLU A 42 -10.61 7.99 -14.35
N HIS A 43 -9.57 8.37 -15.09
CA HIS A 43 -8.44 7.48 -15.36
C HIS A 43 -7.12 8.25 -15.37
N PRO A 44 -6.55 8.55 -14.17
CA PRO A 44 -5.21 9.13 -14.14
C PRO A 44 -4.22 8.17 -14.78
N THR A 45 -3.31 8.70 -15.58
CA THR A 45 -2.27 7.87 -16.20
C THR A 45 -1.18 7.51 -15.18
N ALA A 46 -0.48 6.42 -15.44
CA ALA A 46 0.68 6.04 -14.61
C ALA A 46 1.69 7.20 -14.53
N LYS A 47 1.90 7.89 -15.64
CA LYS A 47 2.81 9.05 -15.69
C LYS A 47 2.37 10.15 -14.74
N GLN A 48 1.07 10.46 -14.70
CA GLN A 48 0.54 11.49 -13.79
C GLN A 48 0.75 11.10 -12.33
N LEU A 49 0.50 9.83 -12.00
CA LEU A 49 0.68 9.33 -10.64
C LEU A 49 2.15 9.37 -10.23
N VAL A 50 3.06 8.95 -11.12
CA VAL A 50 4.51 8.99 -10.88
C VAL A 50 4.98 10.43 -10.67
N GLN A 51 4.57 11.35 -11.54
CA GLN A 51 4.97 12.76 -11.44
C GLN A 51 4.51 13.36 -10.12
N PHE A 52 3.29 13.03 -9.68
CA PHE A 52 2.82 13.52 -8.38
C PHE A 52 3.67 12.98 -7.23
N LEU A 53 3.94 11.69 -7.22
CA LEU A 53 4.74 11.07 -6.15
C LEU A 53 6.17 11.61 -6.13
N GLN A 54 6.77 11.85 -7.30
CA GLN A 54 8.09 12.45 -7.39
C GLN A 54 8.09 13.89 -6.85
N PHE A 55 7.09 14.68 -7.24
CA PHE A 55 6.94 16.06 -6.76
C PHE A 55 6.73 16.07 -5.25
N TYR A 56 5.82 15.25 -4.74
CA TYR A 56 5.58 15.13 -3.30
C TYR A 56 6.86 14.76 -2.55
N SER A 57 7.59 13.76 -3.06
CA SER A 57 8.79 13.25 -2.41
C SER A 57 9.96 14.24 -2.49
N SER A 58 9.94 15.20 -3.40
CA SER A 58 10.98 16.19 -3.55
C SER A 58 11.09 17.14 -2.35
N GLN A 59 10.11 17.11 -1.45
CA GLN A 59 10.20 17.84 -0.18
C GLN A 59 11.42 17.44 0.65
N ASN A 60 11.95 16.24 0.43
CA ASN A 60 13.15 15.77 1.09
C ASN A 60 14.11 15.18 0.06
N SER A 61 14.99 16.03 -0.48
CA SER A 61 15.94 15.65 -1.52
C SER A 61 17.04 14.70 -1.04
N ARG A 62 17.18 14.50 0.28
CA ARG A 62 18.17 13.57 0.84
C ARG A 62 17.76 12.12 0.66
N ILE A 63 16.47 11.87 0.47
CA ILE A 63 15.97 10.52 0.24
C ILE A 63 16.04 10.23 -1.26
N GLN A 64 17.01 9.39 -1.66
CA GLN A 64 17.26 9.11 -3.07
C GLN A 64 16.29 8.09 -3.66
N LYS A 65 15.75 7.20 -2.83
CA LYS A 65 14.80 6.16 -3.25
C LYS A 65 13.54 6.28 -2.40
N PRO A 66 12.68 7.26 -2.68
CA PRO A 66 11.52 7.53 -1.84
C PRO A 66 10.37 6.55 -1.99
N GLN A 67 10.38 5.68 -3.01
CA GLN A 67 9.32 4.70 -3.17
C GLN A 67 9.31 3.70 -2.03
N PHE A 68 8.15 3.55 -1.37
CA PHE A 68 7.85 2.42 -0.49
C PHE A 68 6.82 1.55 -1.19
N HIS A 69 7.17 0.29 -1.42
CA HIS A 69 6.30 -0.66 -2.10
C HIS A 69 6.33 -1.98 -1.31
N VAL A 70 5.17 -2.40 -0.84
CA VAL A 70 5.03 -3.67 -0.13
C VAL A 70 4.00 -4.53 -0.83
N ALA A 71 4.30 -5.82 -0.96
CA ALA A 71 3.38 -6.83 -1.45
C ALA A 71 3.02 -7.74 -0.28
N ILE A 72 1.71 -7.92 -0.04
CA ILE A 72 1.19 -8.76 1.03
C ILE A 72 0.42 -9.90 0.39
N SER A 73 0.91 -11.13 0.56
CA SER A 73 0.26 -12.31 0.04
C SER A 73 -0.85 -12.74 0.99
N CYS A 74 -2.09 -12.74 0.49
CA CYS A 74 -3.28 -13.17 1.20
C CYS A 74 -3.67 -14.55 0.67
N LYS A 75 -3.86 -15.51 1.56
CA LYS A 75 -4.18 -16.88 1.16
C LYS A 75 -5.52 -16.92 0.41
N GLY A 76 -5.51 -17.50 -0.80
CA GLY A 76 -6.71 -17.63 -1.60
C GLY A 76 -7.27 -16.29 -2.09
N HIS A 77 -8.58 -16.25 -2.34
CA HIS A 77 -9.29 -15.06 -2.82
C HIS A 77 -10.54 -14.79 -1.98
N GLU A 78 -10.50 -15.14 -0.69
CA GLU A 78 -11.66 -15.08 0.19
C GLU A 78 -11.97 -13.69 0.73
N MET A 79 -10.97 -12.80 0.78
CA MET A 79 -11.17 -11.45 1.29
C MET A 79 -11.88 -10.57 0.27
N SER A 80 -12.90 -9.84 0.72
CA SER A 80 -13.57 -8.84 -0.10
C SER A 80 -12.66 -7.63 -0.32
N GLU A 81 -12.99 -6.80 -1.30
CA GLU A 81 -12.24 -5.55 -1.53
C GLU A 81 -12.25 -4.65 -0.29
N GLN A 82 -13.39 -4.57 0.41
CA GLN A 82 -13.48 -3.77 1.62
C GLN A 82 -12.58 -4.31 2.73
N GLN A 83 -12.52 -5.63 2.88
CA GLN A 83 -11.64 -6.26 3.87
C GLN A 83 -10.16 -6.00 3.53
N LEU A 84 -9.80 -6.07 2.23
CA LEU A 84 -8.44 -5.77 1.78
C LEU A 84 -8.08 -4.30 2.05
N LEU A 85 -9.02 -3.37 1.79
CA LEU A 85 -8.80 -1.95 2.08
C LEU A 85 -8.62 -1.71 3.58
N ASP A 86 -9.47 -2.29 4.41
CA ASP A 86 -9.37 -2.14 5.86
C ASP A 86 -8.04 -2.67 6.37
N PHE A 87 -7.59 -3.80 5.84
CA PHE A 87 -6.29 -4.37 6.17
C PHE A 87 -5.16 -3.42 5.77
N ALA A 88 -5.22 -2.89 4.54
CA ALA A 88 -4.20 -1.97 4.04
C ALA A 88 -4.12 -0.69 4.88
N HIS A 89 -5.26 -0.13 5.28
CA HIS A 89 -5.31 1.07 6.11
C HIS A 89 -4.67 0.83 7.48
N GLN A 90 -4.98 -0.30 8.10
CA GLN A 90 -4.37 -0.65 9.38
C GLN A 90 -2.86 -0.85 9.24
N TYR A 91 -2.43 -1.51 8.17
CA TYR A 91 -1.01 -1.71 7.89
C TYR A 91 -0.28 -0.37 7.73
N LEU A 92 -0.83 0.53 6.92
CA LEU A 92 -0.25 1.86 6.70
C LEU A 92 -0.14 2.63 8.01
N GLN A 93 -1.19 2.59 8.82
CA GLN A 93 -1.21 3.29 10.10
C GLN A 93 -0.14 2.75 11.06
N GLU A 94 -0.07 1.44 11.21
CA GLU A 94 0.90 0.81 12.13
C GLU A 94 2.35 1.00 11.67
N MET A 95 2.57 1.09 10.36
CA MET A 95 3.91 1.32 9.81
C MET A 95 4.30 2.80 9.76
N GLY A 96 3.39 3.72 10.09
CA GLY A 96 3.68 5.15 10.12
C GLY A 96 3.47 5.89 8.80
N TYR A 97 2.74 5.29 7.87
CA TYR A 97 2.50 5.88 6.54
C TYR A 97 1.10 6.47 6.38
N ALA A 98 0.35 6.67 7.46
CA ALA A 98 -1.04 7.13 7.38
C ALA A 98 -1.27 8.53 7.96
N GLU A 99 -0.25 9.37 8.02
CA GLU A 99 -0.44 10.77 8.45
C GLU A 99 -1.36 11.51 7.46
N PRO A 100 -2.18 12.47 7.92
CA PRO A 100 -3.06 13.23 7.04
C PRO A 100 -2.26 13.90 5.92
N GLY A 101 -2.65 13.65 4.68
CA GLY A 101 -1.98 14.16 3.48
C GLY A 101 -1.01 13.18 2.83
N GLN A 102 -0.74 12.03 3.44
CA GLN A 102 0.14 11.03 2.86
C GLN A 102 -0.50 10.41 1.60
N PRO A 103 0.18 10.45 0.44
CA PRO A 103 -0.36 9.83 -0.78
C PRO A 103 -0.09 8.34 -0.81
N TRP A 104 -1.07 7.54 -1.21
CA TRP A 104 -0.85 6.12 -1.43
C TRP A 104 -1.77 5.57 -2.52
N LEU A 105 -1.33 4.45 -3.09
CA LEU A 105 -2.08 3.63 -4.02
C LEU A 105 -2.17 2.22 -3.45
N ILE A 106 -3.36 1.65 -3.49
CA ILE A 106 -3.62 0.29 -3.00
C ILE A 106 -4.20 -0.52 -4.15
N TYR A 107 -3.53 -1.63 -4.49
CA TYR A 107 -3.93 -2.53 -5.57
C TYR A 107 -4.16 -3.93 -5.04
N ALA A 108 -5.09 -4.65 -5.65
CA ALA A 108 -5.27 -6.08 -5.44
C ALA A 108 -4.96 -6.81 -6.73
N HIS A 109 -4.08 -7.81 -6.68
CA HIS A 109 -3.71 -8.65 -7.82
C HIS A 109 -4.35 -10.03 -7.68
N HIS A 110 -4.92 -10.54 -8.77
CA HIS A 110 -5.67 -11.80 -8.78
C HIS A 110 -5.12 -12.78 -9.83
N ASP A 111 -3.89 -12.58 -10.29
CA ASP A 111 -3.28 -13.38 -11.36
C ASP A 111 -2.55 -14.62 -10.88
N THR A 112 -2.65 -14.95 -9.59
CA THR A 112 -2.11 -16.17 -9.00
C THR A 112 -3.16 -16.84 -8.12
N ASP A 113 -2.82 -17.98 -7.51
CA ASP A 113 -3.73 -18.71 -6.60
C ASP A 113 -4.06 -17.91 -5.34
N ASN A 114 -3.23 -16.92 -5.00
CA ASN A 114 -3.45 -16.05 -3.85
C ASN A 114 -3.68 -14.62 -4.30
N THR A 115 -4.50 -13.89 -3.55
CA THR A 115 -4.60 -12.44 -3.73
C THR A 115 -3.35 -11.77 -3.18
N HIS A 116 -2.76 -10.86 -3.96
CA HIS A 116 -1.64 -10.04 -3.53
C HIS A 116 -2.09 -8.60 -3.40
N LEU A 117 -1.96 -8.07 -2.19
CA LEU A 117 -2.25 -6.66 -1.93
C LEU A 117 -0.95 -5.88 -2.12
N HIS A 118 -0.95 -4.91 -3.01
CA HIS A 118 0.21 -4.04 -3.25
C HIS A 118 -0.08 -2.64 -2.77
N ILE A 119 0.80 -2.08 -1.95
CA ILE A 119 0.68 -0.72 -1.46
C ILE A 119 1.90 0.06 -1.91
N VAL A 120 1.67 1.20 -2.55
CA VAL A 120 2.73 2.11 -3.00
C VAL A 120 2.53 3.46 -2.34
N THR A 121 3.55 3.95 -1.66
CA THR A 121 3.55 5.27 -1.03
C THR A 121 4.97 5.84 -1.05
N SER A 122 5.14 6.99 -0.44
CA SER A 122 6.44 7.66 -0.32
C SER A 122 7.02 7.51 1.08
N ARG A 123 8.35 7.37 1.16
CA ARG A 123 9.06 7.37 2.45
C ARG A 123 9.17 8.78 3.05
N VAL A 124 8.62 9.78 2.36
CA VAL A 124 8.57 11.16 2.84
C VAL A 124 7.21 11.43 3.46
N ALA A 125 7.20 11.94 4.70
CA ALA A 125 5.97 12.32 5.39
C ALA A 125 5.44 13.64 4.82
N PRO A 126 4.16 14.00 5.08
CA PRO A 126 3.60 15.25 4.57
C PRO A 126 4.34 16.51 5.02
N ASP A 127 5.03 16.47 6.16
CA ASP A 127 5.85 17.57 6.65
C ASP A 127 7.29 17.56 6.10
N GLY A 128 7.63 16.63 5.21
CA GLY A 128 8.93 16.51 4.58
C GLY A 128 9.95 15.66 5.32
N ARG A 129 9.68 15.20 6.53
CA ARG A 129 10.62 14.35 7.24
C ARG A 129 10.60 12.91 6.68
N LYS A 130 11.68 12.18 6.91
CA LYS A 130 11.75 10.78 6.52
C LYS A 130 10.94 9.90 7.50
N ILE A 131 10.09 9.05 6.95
CA ILE A 131 9.33 8.11 7.76
C ILE A 131 10.28 7.02 8.30
N GLN A 132 10.11 6.66 9.58
CA GLN A 132 10.92 5.68 10.27
C GLN A 132 10.93 4.35 9.54
N HIS A 133 12.11 3.85 9.16
CA HIS A 133 12.23 2.59 8.43
C HIS A 133 13.17 1.57 9.10
N ASP A 134 13.61 1.83 10.32
CA ASP A 134 14.47 0.91 11.06
C ASP A 134 13.76 -0.43 11.27
N HIS A 135 14.45 -1.52 10.93
CA HIS A 135 13.91 -2.88 11.07
C HIS A 135 12.56 -3.07 10.39
N GLU A 136 12.34 -2.37 9.27
CA GLU A 136 11.01 -2.32 8.65
C GLU A 136 10.50 -3.68 8.21
N ARG A 137 11.37 -4.59 7.76
CA ARG A 137 10.96 -5.93 7.33
C ARG A 137 10.39 -6.73 8.49
N ARG A 138 11.06 -6.70 9.64
CA ARG A 138 10.61 -7.40 10.84
C ARG A 138 9.35 -6.75 11.41
N ARG A 139 9.33 -5.42 11.49
CA ARG A 139 8.15 -4.69 11.95
C ARG A 139 6.95 -4.93 11.05
N SER A 140 7.16 -4.97 9.74
CA SER A 140 6.12 -5.20 8.75
C SER A 140 5.44 -6.56 8.99
N GLN A 141 6.20 -7.63 9.16
CA GLN A 141 5.62 -8.95 9.42
C GLN A 141 4.91 -8.99 10.77
N ALA A 142 5.48 -8.35 11.79
CA ALA A 142 4.85 -8.28 13.11
C ALA A 142 3.51 -7.52 13.05
N VAL A 143 3.44 -6.46 12.28
CA VAL A 143 2.20 -5.70 12.07
C VAL A 143 1.14 -6.58 11.41
N ILE A 144 1.51 -7.32 10.39
CA ILE A 144 0.58 -8.22 9.70
C ILE A 144 0.04 -9.29 10.66
N ASP A 145 0.92 -9.89 11.43
CA ASP A 145 0.52 -10.92 12.40
C ASP A 145 -0.44 -10.33 13.45
N LYS A 146 -0.19 -9.10 13.90
CA LYS A 146 -1.04 -8.39 14.83
C LYS A 146 -2.44 -8.12 14.25
N ILE A 147 -2.50 -7.66 12.99
CA ILE A 147 -3.78 -7.39 12.32
C ILE A 147 -4.56 -8.68 12.13
N LEU A 148 -3.90 -9.76 11.75
CA LEU A 148 -4.55 -11.06 11.57
C LEU A 148 -5.16 -11.58 12.86
N LEU A 149 -4.44 -11.46 13.98
CA LEU A 149 -4.97 -11.86 15.27
C LEU A 149 -6.22 -11.08 15.63
N SER A 150 -6.22 -9.78 15.35
CA SER A 150 -7.37 -8.91 15.57
C SER A 150 -8.57 -9.35 14.74
N LEU A 151 -8.36 -9.69 13.46
CA LEU A 151 -9.42 -10.16 12.57
C LEU A 151 -10.00 -11.50 13.01
N ILE A 152 -9.16 -12.45 13.38
CA ILE A 152 -9.59 -13.75 13.89
C ILE A 152 -10.43 -13.57 15.15
N HIS A 153 -10.01 -12.70 16.05
CA HIS A 153 -10.72 -12.44 17.30
C HIS A 153 -12.12 -11.85 17.05
N ILE A 154 -12.23 -10.94 16.07
CA ILE A 154 -13.51 -10.31 15.71
C ILE A 154 -14.45 -11.31 15.00
N SER A 155 -13.90 -12.20 14.18
CA SER A 155 -14.68 -13.15 13.39
C SER A 155 -15.10 -14.40 14.14
N GLU A 156 -14.59 -14.64 15.35
CA GLU A 156 -15.01 -15.78 16.16
C GLU A 156 -16.45 -15.59 16.65
N PRO A 157 -17.33 -16.55 16.39
CA PRO A 157 -18.68 -16.46 16.89
C PRO A 157 -18.67 -16.46 18.42
N THR A 158 -19.49 -15.59 19.00
CA THR A 158 -19.68 -15.55 20.46
C THR A 158 -20.23 -16.91 20.90
N ARG A 159 -19.49 -17.62 21.74
CA ARG A 159 -19.96 -18.90 22.26
C ARG A 159 -20.96 -18.66 23.35
N PRO A 160 -22.17 -19.18 23.22
CA PRO A 160 -23.10 -19.16 24.34
C PRO A 160 -22.58 -20.11 25.42
N TYR A 161 -22.57 -19.67 26.63
CA TYR A 161 -22.20 -20.48 27.78
C TYR A 161 -23.44 -20.92 28.54
#